data_b35a0d4933994a908eff9514613f3b18
#
_entry.id   b35a0d4933994a908eff9514613f3b18
#
_cell.length_a   1.000
_cell.length_b   1.000
_cell.length_c   1.000
_cell.angle_alpha   90.00
_cell.angle_beta   90.00
_cell.angle_gamma   90.00
#
_symmetry.space_group_name_H-M   'P 1'
#
loop_
_entity.id
_entity.type
_entity.pdbx_description
1 polymer ?
#
loop_
_entity_poly.entity_id
_entity_poly.type
_entity_poly.pdbx_seq_one_letter_code
_entity_poly.pdbx_strand_id
1 'polypeptide(L)'
;MTPIEWLDDLGVLTERTIVGHGIFLDDHPWTHWHSPGADLRRLAEHGATVAHCPTVFARRGIALHHFGRYVQAGINMGIGTDVYPHNMLDEMRLVSYLARVVAENPRDTRATDVFHAATVGGARALGRTDIGRLEPGCKADFVLVDCAHPAMRPCRDPVQSLIYSAGDRAVRQVFVGGREIVRDGRALTIDYASAAAALEEAQGRALAQIRQLDWAGRGPDAIAPPTFPGL
;
A
#
# COMPACT_ATOMS: atom_id res chain seq x y z
N MET A 1 -17.49 -18.34 12.38
CA MET A 1 -16.19 -18.60 11.72
C MET A 1 -15.80 -17.37 10.93
N THR A 2 -14.63 -16.81 11.19
CA THR A 2 -14.07 -15.69 10.41
C THR A 2 -13.38 -16.19 9.14
N PRO A 3 -13.06 -15.33 8.16
CA PRO A 3 -12.26 -15.73 7.01
C PRO A 3 -10.87 -16.26 7.39
N ILE A 4 -10.25 -15.71 8.41
CA ILE A 4 -8.92 -16.15 8.89
C ILE A 4 -9.03 -17.52 9.55
N GLU A 5 -10.03 -17.72 10.39
CA GLU A 5 -10.34 -19.01 11.00
C GLU A 5 -10.59 -20.10 9.95
N TRP A 6 -11.33 -19.77 8.89
CA TRP A 6 -11.57 -20.68 7.78
C TRP A 6 -10.30 -21.04 7.01
N LEU A 7 -9.42 -20.07 6.76
CA LEU A 7 -8.13 -20.33 6.12
C LEU A 7 -7.23 -21.21 6.99
N ASP A 8 -7.30 -21.04 8.30
CA ASP A 8 -6.60 -21.87 9.28
C ASP A 8 -7.12 -23.31 9.25
N ASP A 9 -8.42 -23.50 9.35
CA ASP A 9 -9.08 -24.81 9.28
C ASP A 9 -8.77 -25.58 7.98
N LEU A 10 -8.61 -24.88 6.87
CA LEU A 10 -8.20 -25.46 5.58
C LEU A 10 -6.69 -25.75 5.49
N GLY A 11 -5.88 -25.34 6.48
CA GLY A 11 -4.43 -25.50 6.48
C GLY A 11 -3.70 -24.66 5.43
N VAL A 12 -4.34 -23.61 4.91
CA VAL A 12 -3.72 -22.69 3.92
C VAL A 12 -3.09 -21.46 4.56
N LEU A 13 -3.33 -21.25 5.85
CA LEU A 13 -2.69 -20.16 6.60
C LEU A 13 -1.29 -20.61 7.04
N THR A 14 -0.26 -20.08 6.39
CA THR A 14 1.14 -20.44 6.58
C THR A 14 2.04 -19.21 6.47
N GLU A 15 3.33 -19.36 6.76
CA GLU A 15 4.34 -18.31 6.54
C GLU A 15 4.45 -17.82 5.08
N ARG A 16 3.92 -18.59 4.13
CA ARG A 16 3.87 -18.24 2.70
C ARG A 16 2.57 -17.54 2.30
N THR A 17 1.63 -17.40 3.23
CA THR A 17 0.35 -16.75 2.97
C THR A 17 0.49 -15.25 3.07
N ILE A 18 0.04 -14.55 2.03
CA ILE A 18 -0.09 -13.09 2.01
C ILE A 18 -1.57 -12.76 2.03
N VAL A 19 -2.03 -12.18 3.13
CA VAL A 19 -3.42 -11.72 3.27
C VAL A 19 -3.49 -10.29 2.71
N GLY A 20 -4.23 -10.14 1.60
CA GLY A 20 -4.50 -8.82 1.04
C GLY A 20 -5.35 -7.99 2.01
N HIS A 21 -4.92 -6.75 2.26
CA HIS A 21 -5.56 -5.77 3.15
C HIS A 21 -5.56 -6.15 4.63
N GLY A 22 -6.07 -7.34 5.01
CA GLY A 22 -6.14 -7.82 6.38
C GLY A 22 -6.90 -6.88 7.34
N ILE A 23 -7.90 -6.14 6.84
CA ILE A 23 -8.63 -5.12 7.59
C ILE A 23 -9.71 -5.75 8.47
N PHE A 24 -10.54 -6.60 7.85
CA PHE A 24 -11.72 -7.15 8.49
C PHE A 24 -11.39 -8.41 9.30
N LEU A 25 -10.69 -8.21 10.41
CA LEU A 25 -10.49 -9.24 11.42
C LEU A 25 -11.70 -9.33 12.36
N ASP A 26 -11.70 -10.33 13.23
CA ASP A 26 -12.79 -10.65 14.16
C ASP A 26 -13.21 -9.50 15.08
N ASP A 27 -12.31 -8.56 15.35
CA ASP A 27 -12.53 -7.40 16.21
C ASP A 27 -12.66 -6.05 15.48
N HIS A 28 -12.72 -6.05 14.14
CA HIS A 28 -12.91 -4.80 13.39
C HIS A 28 -14.34 -4.27 13.62
N PRO A 29 -14.54 -2.94 13.83
CA PRO A 29 -15.86 -2.36 14.14
C PRO A 29 -16.97 -2.63 13.11
N TRP A 30 -16.60 -2.95 11.87
CA TRP A 30 -17.54 -3.27 10.80
C TRP A 30 -17.90 -4.76 10.71
N THR A 31 -17.28 -5.59 11.55
CA THR A 31 -17.59 -7.02 11.64
C THR A 31 -18.47 -7.27 12.87
N HIS A 32 -19.21 -8.36 12.83
CA HIS A 32 -20.08 -8.77 13.93
C HIS A 32 -19.62 -10.10 14.56
N TRP A 33 -18.36 -10.46 14.36
CA TRP A 33 -17.78 -11.66 14.98
C TRP A 33 -17.41 -11.35 16.45
N HIS A 34 -17.45 -12.36 17.28
CA HIS A 34 -17.38 -12.17 18.74
C HIS A 34 -16.19 -12.88 19.39
N SER A 35 -15.08 -13.04 18.69
CA SER A 35 -13.86 -13.64 19.23
C SER A 35 -12.69 -12.67 19.14
N PRO A 36 -12.73 -11.53 19.88
CA PRO A 36 -11.80 -10.43 19.63
C PRO A 36 -10.34 -10.84 19.82
N GLY A 37 -9.53 -10.57 18.80
CA GLY A 37 -8.10 -10.80 18.77
C GLY A 37 -7.67 -12.23 18.43
N ALA A 38 -8.60 -13.14 18.13
CA ALA A 38 -8.25 -14.50 17.72
C ALA A 38 -7.62 -14.54 16.32
N ASP A 39 -8.13 -13.77 15.37
CA ASP A 39 -7.61 -13.69 14.02
C ASP A 39 -6.20 -13.09 13.98
N LEU A 40 -5.96 -12.02 14.74
CA LEU A 40 -4.65 -11.40 14.86
C LEU A 40 -3.60 -12.41 15.38
N ARG A 41 -3.98 -13.18 16.42
CA ARG A 41 -3.11 -14.21 16.98
C ARG A 41 -2.82 -15.33 15.97
N ARG A 42 -3.83 -15.84 15.25
CA ARG A 42 -3.65 -16.85 14.21
C ARG A 42 -2.66 -16.39 13.13
N LEU A 43 -2.85 -15.16 12.62
CA LEU A 43 -1.93 -14.59 11.63
C LEU A 43 -0.49 -14.56 12.14
N ALA A 44 -0.29 -14.19 13.39
CA ALA A 44 1.03 -14.15 14.01
C ALA A 44 1.64 -15.55 14.21
N GLU A 45 0.87 -16.49 14.74
CA GLU A 45 1.29 -17.88 15.02
C GLU A 45 1.70 -18.62 13.74
N HIS A 46 0.99 -18.39 12.63
CA HIS A 46 1.32 -18.97 11.33
C HIS A 46 2.39 -18.20 10.54
N GLY A 47 2.86 -17.07 11.06
CA GLY A 47 3.86 -16.24 10.38
C GLY A 47 3.36 -15.60 9.07
N ALA A 48 2.06 -15.52 8.88
CA ALA A 48 1.46 -14.94 7.69
C ALA A 48 1.83 -13.45 7.53
N THR A 49 1.85 -12.98 6.30
CA THR A 49 2.07 -11.56 5.99
C THR A 49 0.73 -10.87 5.72
N VAL A 50 0.60 -9.62 6.17
CA VAL A 50 -0.49 -8.74 5.74
C VAL A 50 0.05 -7.70 4.77
N ALA A 51 -0.50 -7.66 3.55
CA ALA A 51 -0.22 -6.64 2.54
C ALA A 51 -1.23 -5.51 2.69
N HIS A 52 -0.87 -4.46 3.43
CA HIS A 52 -1.74 -3.33 3.72
C HIS A 52 -1.76 -2.33 2.56
N CYS A 53 -2.95 -2.05 2.02
CA CYS A 53 -3.17 -1.11 0.92
C CYS A 53 -4.15 -0.01 1.39
N PRO A 54 -3.68 1.03 2.07
CA PRO A 54 -4.56 1.98 2.75
C PRO A 54 -5.44 2.80 1.82
N THR A 55 -4.94 3.25 0.66
CA THR A 55 -5.68 4.15 -0.23
C THR A 55 -7.00 3.57 -0.70
N VAL A 56 -7.05 2.29 -1.06
CA VAL A 56 -8.25 1.66 -1.62
C VAL A 56 -9.41 1.65 -0.62
N PHE A 57 -9.12 1.48 0.66
CA PHE A 57 -10.13 1.45 1.72
C PHE A 57 -10.37 2.83 2.34
N ALA A 58 -9.35 3.66 2.48
CA ALA A 58 -9.48 5.02 3.02
C ALA A 58 -10.46 5.87 2.18
N ARG A 59 -10.47 5.71 0.86
CA ARG A 59 -11.47 6.33 -0.05
C ARG A 59 -12.91 5.92 0.27
N ARG A 60 -13.12 4.84 1.01
CA ARG A 60 -14.44 4.33 1.43
C ARG A 60 -14.71 4.56 2.92
N GLY A 61 -13.86 5.33 3.60
CA GLY A 61 -13.98 5.59 5.03
C GLY A 61 -13.61 4.40 5.91
N ILE A 62 -12.83 3.45 5.40
CA ILE A 62 -12.43 2.24 6.11
C ILE A 62 -10.91 2.26 6.32
N ALA A 63 -10.45 1.87 7.49
CA ALA A 63 -9.02 1.76 7.81
C ALA A 63 -8.73 0.43 8.50
N LEU A 64 -7.47 -0.03 8.39
CA LEU A 64 -6.93 -1.07 9.25
C LEU A 64 -7.09 -0.65 10.71
N HIS A 65 -7.46 -1.57 11.60
CA HIS A 65 -7.80 -1.25 12.98
C HIS A 65 -6.68 -0.50 13.72
N HIS A 66 -5.47 -0.74 13.54
CA HIS A 66 -4.28 0.12 13.58
C HIS A 66 -3.03 -0.70 13.20
N PHE A 67 -2.20 -0.14 12.39
CA PHE A 67 -1.01 -0.81 11.83
C PHE A 67 -0.02 -1.27 12.91
N GLY A 68 0.22 -0.43 13.92
CA GLY A 68 1.16 -0.73 15.00
C GLY A 68 0.80 -1.98 15.80
N ARG A 69 -0.49 -2.28 15.94
CA ARG A 69 -0.97 -3.49 16.61
C ARG A 69 -0.54 -4.78 15.89
N TYR A 70 -0.56 -4.78 14.57
CA TYR A 70 -0.09 -5.92 13.77
C TYR A 70 1.42 -6.10 13.91
N VAL A 71 2.18 -5.02 13.88
CA VAL A 71 3.62 -5.04 14.11
C VAL A 71 3.95 -5.56 15.51
N GLN A 72 3.23 -5.08 16.54
CA GLN A 72 3.40 -5.52 17.93
C GLN A 72 3.07 -7.01 18.14
N ALA A 73 2.10 -7.53 17.39
CA ALA A 73 1.76 -8.95 17.38
C ALA A 73 2.79 -9.82 16.65
N GLY A 74 3.83 -9.23 16.05
CA GLY A 74 4.86 -9.94 15.31
C GLY A 74 4.49 -10.33 13.88
N ILE A 75 3.38 -9.82 13.37
CA ILE A 75 2.95 -10.07 11.99
C ILE A 75 3.89 -9.32 11.03
N ASN A 76 4.35 -10.00 10.00
CA ASN A 76 5.08 -9.35 8.92
C ASN A 76 4.13 -8.45 8.13
N MET A 77 4.44 -7.16 8.05
CA MET A 77 3.65 -6.20 7.29
C MET A 77 4.34 -5.88 5.98
N GLY A 78 3.58 -5.91 4.89
CA GLY A 78 3.92 -5.31 3.61
C GLY A 78 3.01 -4.14 3.30
N ILE A 79 3.42 -3.26 2.39
CA ILE A 79 2.60 -2.16 1.87
C ILE A 79 2.43 -2.37 0.38
N GLY A 80 1.19 -2.23 -0.10
CA GLY A 80 0.82 -2.26 -1.50
C GLY A 80 -0.10 -1.11 -1.86
N THR A 81 -0.35 -0.92 -3.14
CA THR A 81 -1.22 0.14 -3.65
C THR A 81 -2.63 -0.34 -3.99
N ASP A 82 -2.75 -1.54 -4.55
CA ASP A 82 -4.00 -2.17 -5.05
C ASP A 82 -4.78 -1.33 -6.08
N VAL A 83 -4.71 -0.03 -6.00
CA VAL A 83 -5.36 0.94 -6.91
C VAL A 83 -4.38 2.03 -7.35
N TYR A 84 -4.74 2.75 -8.41
CA TYR A 84 -4.01 3.95 -8.81
C TYR A 84 -4.28 5.12 -7.82
N PRO A 85 -3.33 6.08 -7.72
CA PRO A 85 -1.98 6.07 -8.29
C PRO A 85 -1.09 5.03 -7.60
N HIS A 86 -0.23 4.36 -8.36
CA HIS A 86 0.72 3.40 -7.81
C HIS A 86 1.94 4.15 -7.20
N ASN A 87 1.68 4.93 -6.14
CA ASN A 87 2.67 5.74 -5.44
C ASN A 87 2.94 5.18 -4.04
N MET A 88 4.01 4.41 -3.89
CA MET A 88 4.37 3.79 -2.61
C MET A 88 4.63 4.80 -1.50
N LEU A 89 5.18 5.98 -1.81
CA LEU A 89 5.47 7.01 -0.80
C LEU A 89 4.18 7.67 -0.25
N ASP A 90 3.15 7.79 -1.08
CA ASP A 90 1.83 8.23 -0.62
C ASP A 90 1.15 7.17 0.24
N GLU A 91 1.27 5.88 -0.12
CA GLU A 91 0.80 4.79 0.72
C GLU A 91 1.49 4.79 2.09
N MET A 92 2.82 4.92 2.12
CA MET A 92 3.58 5.00 3.38
C MET A 92 3.14 6.16 4.26
N ARG A 93 2.88 7.32 3.66
CA ARG A 93 2.34 8.50 4.37
C ARG A 93 0.96 8.21 4.94
N LEU A 94 0.09 7.61 4.13
CA LEU A 94 -1.28 7.29 4.54
C LEU A 94 -1.32 6.24 5.64
N VAL A 95 -0.49 5.18 5.56
CA VAL A 95 -0.30 4.22 6.66
C VAL A 95 0.06 4.95 7.95
N SER A 96 1.05 5.86 7.87
CA SER A 96 1.53 6.59 9.06
C SER A 96 0.46 7.46 9.71
N TYR A 97 -0.39 8.09 8.92
CA TYR A 97 -1.44 8.96 9.43
C TYR A 97 -2.64 8.17 9.94
N LEU A 98 -3.16 7.23 9.15
CA LEU A 98 -4.31 6.43 9.55
C LEU A 98 -4.03 5.59 10.79
N ALA A 99 -2.84 4.98 10.89
CA ALA A 99 -2.48 4.21 12.07
C ALA A 99 -2.59 5.04 13.36
N ARG A 100 -2.09 6.27 13.34
CA ARG A 100 -2.15 7.17 14.50
C ARG A 100 -3.56 7.69 14.80
N VAL A 101 -4.33 7.97 13.74
CA VAL A 101 -5.72 8.43 13.89
C VAL A 101 -6.57 7.32 14.50
N VAL A 102 -6.48 6.11 13.98
CA VAL A 102 -7.27 4.96 14.45
C VAL A 102 -6.85 4.51 15.86
N ALA A 103 -5.55 4.57 16.17
CA ALA A 103 -5.03 4.25 17.49
C ALA A 103 -5.24 5.38 18.52
N GLU A 104 -5.68 6.56 18.07
CA GLU A 104 -5.75 7.78 18.90
C GLU A 104 -4.43 8.07 19.64
N ASN A 105 -3.31 7.68 19.01
CA ASN A 105 -1.98 7.73 19.59
C ASN A 105 -0.94 8.21 18.59
N PRO A 106 -0.32 9.40 18.78
CA PRO A 106 0.67 9.95 17.86
C PRO A 106 1.98 9.15 17.81
N ARG A 107 2.17 8.19 18.72
CA ARG A 107 3.38 7.37 18.83
C ARG A 107 3.16 5.90 18.43
N ASP A 108 1.97 5.53 17.99
CA ASP A 108 1.63 4.13 17.69
C ASP A 108 2.54 3.51 16.63
N THR A 109 2.75 4.21 15.52
CA THR A 109 3.51 3.71 14.38
C THR A 109 4.68 4.65 14.06
N ARG A 110 5.90 4.09 14.05
CA ARG A 110 7.11 4.84 13.74
C ARG A 110 7.38 4.83 12.24
N ALA A 111 8.08 5.84 11.73
CA ALA A 111 8.51 5.90 10.32
C ALA A 111 9.36 4.69 9.91
N THR A 112 10.16 4.15 10.87
CA THR A 112 10.94 2.93 10.66
C THR A 112 10.09 1.70 10.40
N ASP A 113 8.95 1.55 11.08
CA ASP A 113 8.05 0.40 10.92
C ASP A 113 7.39 0.44 9.53
N VAL A 114 6.97 1.63 9.10
CA VAL A 114 6.39 1.86 7.77
C VAL A 114 7.43 1.65 6.67
N PHE A 115 8.63 2.19 6.85
CA PHE A 115 9.72 2.01 5.89
C PHE A 115 10.14 0.54 5.77
N HIS A 116 10.21 -0.17 6.88
CA HIS A 116 10.47 -1.61 6.91
C HIS A 116 9.40 -2.38 6.13
N ALA A 117 8.12 -2.10 6.36
CA ALA A 117 7.02 -2.76 5.66
C ALA A 117 7.05 -2.52 4.13
N ALA A 118 7.46 -1.31 3.70
CA ALA A 118 7.58 -0.97 2.29
C ALA A 118 8.83 -1.56 1.60
N THR A 119 9.77 -2.13 2.36
CA THR A 119 11.05 -2.63 1.86
C THR A 119 11.28 -4.10 2.26
N VAL A 120 11.87 -4.34 3.42
CA VAL A 120 12.21 -5.69 3.92
C VAL A 120 10.96 -6.52 4.15
N GLY A 121 9.89 -5.92 4.67
CA GLY A 121 8.60 -6.60 4.90
C GLY A 121 8.00 -7.15 3.61
N GLY A 122 8.03 -6.36 2.53
CA GLY A 122 7.60 -6.80 1.20
C GLY A 122 8.49 -7.91 0.63
N ALA A 123 9.81 -7.80 0.78
CA ALA A 123 10.74 -8.84 0.38
C ALA A 123 10.47 -10.17 1.10
N ARG A 124 10.28 -10.13 2.40
CA ARG A 124 9.94 -11.29 3.23
C ARG A 124 8.61 -11.92 2.80
N ALA A 125 7.59 -11.11 2.52
CA ALA A 125 6.30 -11.59 2.00
C ALA A 125 6.45 -12.43 0.73
N LEU A 126 7.38 -12.06 -0.14
CA LEU A 126 7.70 -12.78 -1.38
C LEU A 126 8.67 -13.95 -1.19
N GLY A 127 9.07 -14.26 0.05
CA GLY A 127 10.09 -15.29 0.34
C GLY A 127 11.47 -14.94 -0.22
N ARG A 128 11.78 -13.65 -0.43
CA ARG A 128 13.01 -13.20 -1.05
C ARG A 128 13.99 -12.63 -0.02
N THR A 129 15.25 -13.04 -0.16
CA THR A 129 16.35 -12.59 0.71
C THR A 129 17.36 -11.70 -0.01
N ASP A 130 17.20 -11.53 -1.33
CA ASP A 130 18.11 -10.81 -2.21
C ASP A 130 17.62 -9.41 -2.61
N ILE A 131 16.49 -8.94 -2.04
CA ILE A 131 15.91 -7.61 -2.25
C ILE A 131 15.47 -6.98 -0.91
N GLY A 132 15.01 -5.73 -0.96
CA GLY A 132 14.44 -5.00 0.19
C GLY A 132 15.49 -4.31 1.07
N ARG A 133 16.80 -4.50 0.80
CA ARG A 133 17.90 -3.84 1.51
C ARG A 133 19.12 -3.68 0.62
N LEU A 134 19.99 -2.75 0.98
CA LEU A 134 21.29 -2.54 0.34
C LEU A 134 22.35 -3.28 1.13
N GLU A 135 22.81 -4.42 0.59
CA GLU A 135 23.79 -5.30 1.20
C GLU A 135 24.57 -6.05 0.13
N PRO A 136 25.87 -6.38 0.32
CA PRO A 136 26.60 -7.21 -0.61
C PRO A 136 25.89 -8.55 -0.85
N GLY A 137 25.71 -8.91 -2.13
CA GLY A 137 24.99 -10.12 -2.55
C GLY A 137 23.50 -9.88 -2.82
N CYS A 138 22.92 -8.76 -2.42
CA CYS A 138 21.57 -8.36 -2.81
C CYS A 138 21.54 -7.71 -4.20
N LYS A 139 20.37 -7.70 -4.81
CA LYS A 139 20.14 -6.96 -6.05
C LYS A 139 20.28 -5.46 -5.84
N ALA A 140 20.80 -4.78 -6.83
CA ALA A 140 20.94 -3.34 -6.81
C ALA A 140 19.60 -2.65 -7.16
N ASP A 141 18.61 -2.83 -6.27
CA ASP A 141 17.31 -2.17 -6.31
C ASP A 141 17.34 -1.03 -5.29
N PHE A 142 17.40 0.22 -5.75
CA PHE A 142 17.50 1.38 -4.88
C PHE A 142 16.94 2.65 -5.49
N VAL A 143 16.63 3.60 -4.63
CA VAL A 143 16.10 4.92 -4.98
C VAL A 143 17.07 5.99 -4.48
N LEU A 144 17.41 6.94 -5.33
CA LEU A 144 18.17 8.15 -4.94
C LEU A 144 17.19 9.29 -4.66
N VAL A 145 17.31 9.86 -3.46
CA VAL A 145 16.47 10.95 -2.96
C VAL A 145 17.30 12.21 -2.80
N ASP A 146 16.77 13.33 -3.30
CA ASP A 146 17.40 14.65 -3.15
C ASP A 146 17.08 15.26 -1.77
N CYS A 147 17.99 15.14 -0.83
CA CYS A 147 17.87 15.75 0.49
C CYS A 147 17.98 17.30 0.45
N ALA A 148 18.39 17.89 -0.68
CA ALA A 148 18.42 19.34 -0.87
C ALA A 148 17.08 19.90 -1.37
N HIS A 149 16.17 19.04 -1.82
CA HIS A 149 14.83 19.45 -2.25
C HIS A 149 14.09 20.24 -1.15
N PRO A 150 13.41 21.36 -1.46
CA PRO A 150 12.75 22.20 -0.44
C PRO A 150 11.80 21.42 0.48
N ALA A 151 11.06 20.43 -0.03
CA ALA A 151 10.17 19.61 0.78
C ALA A 151 10.87 18.60 1.71
N MET A 152 12.19 18.42 1.57
CA MET A 152 13.02 17.64 2.48
C MET A 152 13.66 18.49 3.60
N ARG A 153 13.55 19.81 3.50
CA ARG A 153 14.25 20.72 4.41
C ARG A 153 13.35 21.26 5.54
N PRO A 154 13.89 21.43 6.77
CA PRO A 154 15.22 20.99 7.22
C PRO A 154 15.28 19.46 7.36
N CYS A 155 16.35 18.84 6.87
CA CYS A 155 16.49 17.39 6.81
C CYS A 155 17.28 16.85 8.01
N ARG A 156 16.61 16.68 9.16
CA ARG A 156 17.18 16.04 10.35
C ARG A 156 17.10 14.51 10.27
N ASP A 157 15.94 14.01 9.79
CA ASP A 157 15.65 12.59 9.58
C ASP A 157 15.16 12.41 8.13
N PRO A 158 16.01 11.89 7.24
CA PRO A 158 15.66 11.76 5.82
C PRO A 158 14.43 10.88 5.58
N VAL A 159 14.26 9.81 6.36
CA VAL A 159 13.13 8.88 6.19
C VAL A 159 11.83 9.55 6.60
N GLN A 160 11.81 10.25 7.72
CA GLN A 160 10.64 11.02 8.14
C GLN A 160 10.32 12.15 7.15
N SER A 161 11.32 12.91 6.70
CA SER A 161 11.13 13.99 5.72
C SER A 161 10.58 13.46 4.40
N LEU A 162 11.05 12.29 3.95
CA LEU A 162 10.57 11.63 2.75
C LEU A 162 9.10 11.21 2.89
N ILE A 163 8.76 10.50 3.95
CA ILE A 163 7.40 9.98 4.17
C ILE A 163 6.41 11.12 4.43
N TYR A 164 6.71 12.02 5.37
CA TYR A 164 5.70 12.98 5.83
C TYR A 164 5.62 14.25 4.99
N SER A 165 6.68 14.63 4.29
CA SER A 165 6.76 15.93 3.62
C SER A 165 7.00 15.84 2.12
N ALA A 166 8.09 15.21 1.68
CA ALA A 166 8.49 15.25 0.29
C ALA A 166 7.70 14.28 -0.61
N GLY A 167 7.50 13.04 -0.17
CA GLY A 167 6.95 12.00 -1.02
C GLY A 167 7.84 11.78 -2.25
N ASP A 168 7.22 11.52 -3.39
CA ASP A 168 7.88 11.27 -4.68
C ASP A 168 8.60 12.48 -5.27
N ARG A 169 8.24 13.71 -4.85
CA ARG A 169 8.85 14.96 -5.37
C ARG A 169 10.37 15.02 -5.19
N ALA A 170 10.90 14.37 -4.16
CA ALA A 170 12.33 14.32 -3.87
C ALA A 170 13.03 13.13 -4.53
N VAL A 171 12.31 12.23 -5.19
CA VAL A 171 12.88 11.08 -5.90
C VAL A 171 13.56 11.55 -7.17
N ARG A 172 14.86 11.28 -7.30
CA ARG A 172 15.66 11.65 -8.49
C ARG A 172 15.82 10.49 -9.44
N GLN A 173 16.19 9.33 -8.94
CA GLN A 173 16.46 8.16 -9.76
C GLN A 173 15.97 6.90 -9.07
N VAL A 174 15.54 5.93 -9.88
CA VAL A 174 15.16 4.60 -9.41
C VAL A 174 15.93 3.57 -10.22
N PHE A 175 16.54 2.62 -9.52
CA PHE A 175 17.30 1.51 -10.09
C PHE A 175 16.65 0.19 -9.72
N VAL A 176 16.57 -0.73 -10.68
CA VAL A 176 16.13 -2.11 -10.49
C VAL A 176 17.16 -3.04 -11.14
N GLY A 177 17.74 -3.94 -10.35
CA GLY A 177 18.81 -4.81 -10.81
C GLY A 177 20.03 -4.03 -11.32
N GLY A 178 20.31 -2.85 -10.79
CA GLY A 178 21.38 -1.96 -11.24
C GLY A 178 21.08 -1.16 -12.51
N ARG A 179 19.93 -1.38 -13.14
CA ARG A 179 19.49 -0.61 -14.30
C ARG A 179 18.66 0.59 -13.86
N GLU A 180 19.03 1.78 -14.31
CA GLU A 180 18.21 2.98 -14.10
C GLU A 180 16.91 2.87 -14.92
N ILE A 181 15.77 3.02 -14.23
CA ILE A 181 14.44 2.92 -14.84
C ILE A 181 13.62 4.21 -14.72
N VAL A 182 13.99 5.10 -13.77
CA VAL A 182 13.39 6.43 -13.62
C VAL A 182 14.49 7.45 -13.41
N ARG A 183 14.37 8.62 -14.04
CA ARG A 183 15.22 9.81 -13.82
C ARG A 183 14.35 11.05 -13.82
N ASP A 184 14.46 11.86 -12.77
CA ASP A 184 13.77 13.15 -12.61
C ASP A 184 12.27 13.06 -12.94
N GLY A 185 11.59 12.04 -12.39
CA GLY A 185 10.16 11.79 -12.58
C GLY A 185 9.77 11.19 -13.93
N ARG A 186 10.74 10.84 -14.78
CA ARG A 186 10.48 10.25 -16.11
C ARG A 186 10.86 8.77 -16.13
N ALA A 187 9.91 7.91 -16.53
CA ALA A 187 10.22 6.52 -16.83
C ALA A 187 11.08 6.42 -18.09
N LEU A 188 12.17 5.65 -18.01
CA LEU A 188 13.14 5.47 -19.09
C LEU A 188 12.89 4.20 -19.93
N THR A 189 12.01 3.33 -19.46
CA THR A 189 11.81 1.98 -20.04
C THR A 189 10.44 1.82 -20.68
N ILE A 190 9.59 2.82 -20.62
CA ILE A 190 8.25 2.83 -21.22
C ILE A 190 8.03 4.13 -22.01
N ASP A 191 7.28 4.03 -23.09
CA ASP A 191 6.74 5.21 -23.79
C ASP A 191 5.49 5.68 -23.06
N TYR A 192 5.68 6.65 -22.15
CA TYR A 192 4.60 7.18 -21.34
C TYR A 192 3.47 7.82 -22.18
N ALA A 193 3.82 8.52 -23.26
CA ALA A 193 2.83 9.22 -24.08
C ALA A 193 1.89 8.22 -24.76
N SER A 194 2.46 7.17 -25.38
CA SER A 194 1.66 6.09 -25.99
C SER A 194 0.84 5.32 -24.96
N ALA A 195 1.39 5.05 -23.78
CA ALA A 195 0.64 4.36 -22.72
C ALA A 195 -0.52 5.21 -22.19
N ALA A 196 -0.32 6.52 -22.00
CA ALA A 196 -1.38 7.44 -21.57
C ALA A 196 -2.50 7.53 -22.60
N ALA A 197 -2.18 7.69 -23.88
CA ALA A 197 -3.17 7.71 -24.96
C ALA A 197 -3.99 6.41 -25.01
N ALA A 198 -3.34 5.25 -24.91
CA ALA A 198 -4.03 3.96 -24.87
C ALA A 198 -4.97 3.83 -23.66
N LEU A 199 -4.58 4.36 -22.50
CA LEU A 199 -5.42 4.39 -21.31
C LEU A 199 -6.64 5.28 -21.48
N GLU A 200 -6.49 6.47 -22.07
CA GLU A 200 -7.59 7.38 -22.38
C GLU A 200 -8.60 6.76 -23.36
N GLU A 201 -8.13 6.11 -24.42
CA GLU A 201 -8.99 5.35 -25.33
C GLU A 201 -9.73 4.21 -24.62
N ALA A 202 -9.04 3.46 -23.75
CA ALA A 202 -9.65 2.39 -22.97
C ALA A 202 -10.74 2.93 -22.03
N GLN A 203 -10.50 4.08 -21.38
CA GLN A 203 -11.52 4.77 -20.58
C GLN A 203 -12.73 5.16 -21.43
N GLY A 204 -12.52 5.73 -22.62
CA GLY A 204 -13.60 6.08 -23.54
C GLY A 204 -14.46 4.87 -23.91
N ARG A 205 -13.83 3.73 -24.24
CA ARG A 205 -14.56 2.48 -24.51
C ARG A 205 -15.34 1.99 -23.28
N ALA A 206 -14.75 2.04 -22.10
CA ALA A 206 -15.43 1.63 -20.87
C ALA A 206 -16.65 2.50 -20.56
N LEU A 207 -16.52 3.82 -20.70
CA LEU A 207 -17.63 4.78 -20.49
C LEU A 207 -18.78 4.54 -21.47
N ALA A 208 -18.50 4.23 -22.73
CA ALA A 208 -19.51 3.93 -23.73
C ALA A 208 -20.32 2.65 -23.41
N GLN A 209 -19.70 1.69 -22.72
CA GLN A 209 -20.31 0.40 -22.41
C GLN A 209 -20.92 0.32 -21.01
N ILE A 210 -20.67 1.30 -20.15
CA ILE A 210 -20.97 1.20 -18.71
C ILE A 210 -22.43 0.93 -18.41
N ARG A 211 -23.36 1.52 -19.18
CA ARG A 211 -24.82 1.28 -19.01
C ARG A 211 -25.22 -0.16 -19.29
N GLN A 212 -24.52 -0.84 -20.19
CA GLN A 212 -24.81 -2.23 -20.56
C GLN A 212 -24.19 -3.19 -19.55
N LEU A 213 -23.09 -2.82 -18.92
CA LEU A 213 -22.34 -3.63 -17.96
C LEU A 213 -22.80 -3.43 -16.51
N ASP A 214 -23.38 -2.26 -16.20
CA ASP A 214 -23.90 -1.99 -14.85
C ASP A 214 -25.20 -2.77 -14.61
N TRP A 215 -25.25 -3.50 -13.51
CA TRP A 215 -26.41 -4.35 -13.14
C TRP A 215 -27.74 -3.57 -13.03
N ALA A 216 -27.68 -2.26 -12.73
CA ALA A 216 -28.84 -1.37 -12.64
C ALA A 216 -29.01 -0.46 -13.87
N GLY A 217 -28.19 -0.63 -14.92
CA GLY A 217 -28.22 0.17 -16.14
C GLY A 217 -27.86 1.65 -15.95
N ARG A 218 -27.12 1.99 -14.88
CA ARG A 218 -26.75 3.38 -14.58
C ARG A 218 -25.68 3.89 -15.53
N GLY A 219 -25.76 5.17 -15.88
CA GLY A 219 -24.70 5.83 -16.64
C GLY A 219 -23.49 6.19 -15.78
N PRO A 220 -22.36 6.60 -16.42
CA PRO A 220 -21.14 6.92 -15.71
C PRO A 220 -21.31 7.97 -14.62
N ASP A 221 -22.05 9.06 -14.91
CA ASP A 221 -22.26 10.15 -13.97
C ASP A 221 -23.13 9.77 -12.75
N ALA A 222 -23.95 8.73 -12.89
CA ALA A 222 -24.72 8.20 -11.76
C ALA A 222 -23.88 7.30 -10.85
N ILE A 223 -22.83 6.65 -11.39
CA ILE A 223 -21.93 5.78 -10.65
C ILE A 223 -20.80 6.59 -10.00
N ALA A 224 -20.24 7.53 -10.76
CA ALA A 224 -19.14 8.40 -10.35
C ALA A 224 -19.44 9.83 -10.85
N PRO A 225 -20.24 10.60 -10.11
CA PRO A 225 -20.62 11.95 -10.52
C PRO A 225 -19.38 12.85 -10.62
N PRO A 226 -19.28 13.66 -11.70
CA PRO A 226 -18.20 14.62 -11.83
C PRO A 226 -18.30 15.71 -10.74
N THR A 227 -17.15 16.27 -10.35
CA THR A 227 -17.08 17.33 -9.33
C THR A 227 -17.88 18.57 -9.77
N PHE A 228 -17.85 18.88 -11.07
CA PHE A 228 -18.58 19.97 -11.68
C PHE A 228 -19.49 19.41 -12.78
N PRO A 229 -20.75 19.08 -12.46
CA PRO A 229 -21.68 18.59 -13.47
C PRO A 229 -21.97 19.67 -14.52
N GLY A 230 -21.85 19.31 -15.81
CA GLY A 230 -22.18 20.19 -16.92
C GLY A 230 -21.03 21.04 -17.48
N LEU A 231 -19.76 20.74 -17.11
CA LEU A 231 -18.58 21.23 -17.81
C LEU A 231 -18.26 20.37 -19.03
#